data_9cfba62e62bbe0d5544bc2e97f608418
#
_entry.id   9cfba62e62bbe0d5544bc2e97f608418
#
_cell.length_a   1.000
_cell.length_b   1.000
_cell.length_c   1.000
_cell.angle_alpha   90.00
_cell.angle_beta   90.00
_cell.angle_gamma   90.00
#
_symmetry.space_group_name_H-M   'P 1'
#
loop_
_entity.id
_entity.type
_entity.pdbx_description
1 polymer ?
#
loop_
_entity_poly.entity_id
_entity_poly.type
_entity_poly.pdbx_seq_one_letter_code
_entity_poly.pdbx_strand_id
1 'polypeptide(L)'
;MYIAITGSKNNKDVYIYQSFRKEDGKSSSRIYKKLGKFNDLIAQFDGDKDMMLAWAKNEARKETELYNQKNGKVSIDFSQGARIAPNEQRLFNVGYLFLQSLVTELRLDKICRSIKGRHKYLYDLHAILTDLIYARILHPSSKRESYAYCKTLLEPPKYSLQDVYRALSVLAEESDFIQSELYQNSNFVHPRNKKILYYDCTN
;
A
#
# COMPACT_ATOMS: atom_id res chain seq x y z
N MET A 1 -9.54 -11.67 -5.98
CA MET A 1 -10.92 -11.71 -5.49
C MET A 1 -11.89 -11.58 -6.65
N TYR A 2 -13.16 -11.95 -6.48
CA TYR A 2 -14.19 -11.88 -7.52
C TYR A 2 -15.54 -11.48 -6.92
N ILE A 3 -16.44 -10.99 -7.74
CA ILE A 3 -17.80 -10.64 -7.32
C ILE A 3 -18.73 -11.84 -7.47
N ALA A 4 -19.68 -11.99 -6.57
CA ALA A 4 -20.79 -12.93 -6.69
C ALA A 4 -22.09 -12.28 -6.19
N ILE A 5 -23.17 -12.62 -6.88
CA ILE A 5 -24.52 -12.20 -6.52
C ILE A 5 -25.21 -13.43 -5.96
N THR A 6 -25.58 -13.38 -4.69
CA THR A 6 -26.21 -14.50 -3.97
C THR A 6 -27.49 -14.05 -3.29
N GLY A 7 -28.43 -14.99 -3.11
CA GLY A 7 -29.71 -14.71 -2.48
C GLY A 7 -30.90 -15.30 -3.24
N SER A 8 -32.11 -15.12 -2.69
CA SER A 8 -33.36 -15.55 -3.31
C SER A 8 -33.75 -14.62 -4.48
N LYS A 9 -34.76 -15.05 -5.29
CA LYS A 9 -35.18 -14.32 -6.49
C LYS A 9 -35.46 -12.83 -6.24
N ASN A 10 -36.00 -12.47 -5.08
CA ASN A 10 -36.40 -11.11 -4.74
C ASN A 10 -35.46 -10.41 -3.75
N ASN A 11 -34.47 -11.11 -3.18
CA ASN A 11 -33.54 -10.55 -2.19
C ASN A 11 -32.11 -11.04 -2.50
N LYS A 12 -31.47 -10.38 -3.43
CA LYS A 12 -30.10 -10.66 -3.84
C LYS A 12 -29.15 -9.62 -3.22
N ASP A 13 -28.00 -10.10 -2.77
CA ASP A 13 -26.90 -9.28 -2.30
C ASP A 13 -25.68 -9.47 -3.19
N VAL A 14 -24.87 -8.41 -3.31
CA VAL A 14 -23.60 -8.42 -4.05
C VAL A 14 -22.45 -8.48 -3.06
N TYR A 15 -21.58 -9.46 -3.25
CA TYR A 15 -20.43 -9.72 -2.39
C TYR A 15 -19.15 -9.77 -3.18
N ILE A 16 -18.04 -9.41 -2.52
CA ILE A 16 -16.68 -9.74 -2.93
C ILE A 16 -16.29 -11.03 -2.22
N TYR A 17 -15.88 -12.04 -2.98
CA TYR A 17 -15.36 -13.30 -2.48
C TYR A 17 -13.85 -13.37 -2.64
N GLN A 18 -13.17 -13.96 -1.65
CA GLN A 18 -11.76 -14.30 -1.69
C GLN A 18 -11.60 -15.80 -1.90
N SER A 19 -10.92 -16.19 -2.98
CA SER A 19 -10.47 -17.57 -3.17
C SER A 19 -9.23 -17.86 -2.34
N PHE A 20 -9.13 -19.05 -1.77
CA PHE A 20 -7.96 -19.54 -1.06
C PHE A 20 -7.82 -21.05 -1.23
N ARG A 21 -6.62 -21.59 -1.01
CA ARG A 21 -6.38 -23.03 -0.95
C ARG A 21 -6.43 -23.49 0.51
N LYS A 22 -7.16 -24.57 0.77
CA LYS A 22 -7.15 -25.27 2.06
C LYS A 22 -5.86 -26.08 2.20
N GLU A 23 -5.55 -26.53 3.41
CA GLU A 23 -4.40 -27.40 3.69
C GLU A 23 -4.42 -28.70 2.89
N ASP A 24 -5.61 -29.20 2.53
CA ASP A 24 -5.82 -30.38 1.67
C ASP A 24 -5.59 -30.09 0.18
N GLY A 25 -5.14 -28.89 -0.18
CA GLY A 25 -4.87 -28.46 -1.55
C GLY A 25 -6.11 -28.07 -2.37
N LYS A 26 -7.32 -28.25 -1.84
CA LYS A 26 -8.57 -27.90 -2.55
C LYS A 26 -8.81 -26.41 -2.55
N SER A 27 -9.37 -25.90 -3.64
CA SER A 27 -9.78 -24.49 -3.74
C SER A 27 -11.05 -24.26 -2.94
N SER A 28 -11.12 -23.18 -2.20
CA SER A 28 -12.28 -22.73 -1.45
C SER A 28 -12.44 -21.21 -1.59
N SER A 29 -13.59 -20.69 -1.18
CA SER A 29 -13.83 -19.25 -1.17
C SER A 29 -14.60 -18.84 0.09
N ARG A 30 -14.35 -17.61 0.52
CA ARG A 30 -15.07 -17.00 1.65
C ARG A 30 -15.54 -15.61 1.27
N ILE A 31 -16.61 -15.16 1.93
CA ILE A 31 -17.06 -13.77 1.82
C ILE A 31 -15.97 -12.88 2.41
N TYR A 32 -15.49 -11.94 1.61
CA TYR A 32 -14.53 -10.92 2.03
C TYR A 32 -15.23 -9.62 2.42
N LYS A 33 -16.18 -9.16 1.59
CA LYS A 33 -16.90 -7.91 1.80
C LYS A 33 -18.29 -7.96 1.16
N LYS A 34 -19.30 -7.44 1.85
CA LYS A 34 -20.62 -7.18 1.27
C LYS A 34 -20.62 -5.79 0.63
N LEU A 35 -21.02 -5.67 -0.64
CA LEU A 35 -21.15 -4.39 -1.33
C LEU A 35 -22.52 -3.75 -1.11
N GLY A 36 -23.57 -4.55 -1.01
CA GLY A 36 -24.93 -4.06 -0.77
C GLY A 36 -25.99 -4.97 -1.37
N LYS A 37 -27.25 -4.54 -1.24
CA LYS A 37 -28.37 -5.23 -1.92
C LYS A 37 -28.36 -4.90 -3.41
N PHE A 38 -28.63 -5.90 -4.23
CA PHE A 38 -28.58 -5.80 -5.68
C PHE A 38 -29.50 -4.72 -6.23
N ASN A 39 -30.76 -4.63 -5.73
CA ASN A 39 -31.73 -3.63 -6.17
C ASN A 39 -31.32 -2.21 -5.77
N ASP A 40 -30.75 -2.02 -4.57
CA ASP A 40 -30.32 -0.72 -4.08
C ASP A 40 -29.10 -0.24 -4.89
N LEU A 41 -28.21 -1.15 -5.25
CA LEU A 41 -27.04 -0.86 -6.07
C LEU A 41 -27.44 -0.51 -7.50
N ILE A 42 -28.35 -1.25 -8.13
CA ILE A 42 -28.85 -0.93 -9.48
C ILE A 42 -29.49 0.45 -9.51
N ALA A 43 -30.27 0.81 -8.48
CA ALA A 43 -30.92 2.12 -8.40
C ALA A 43 -29.89 3.27 -8.38
N GLN A 44 -28.69 3.07 -7.82
CA GLN A 44 -27.61 4.05 -7.83
C GLN A 44 -26.97 4.26 -9.22
N PHE A 45 -27.23 3.35 -10.17
CA PHE A 45 -26.73 3.41 -11.53
C PHE A 45 -27.86 3.55 -12.55
N ASP A 46 -28.94 4.26 -12.20
CA ASP A 46 -30.10 4.54 -13.06
C ASP A 46 -30.74 3.28 -13.70
N GLY A 47 -30.64 2.14 -13.01
CA GLY A 47 -31.14 0.86 -13.49
C GLY A 47 -30.20 0.10 -14.43
N ASP A 48 -29.01 0.65 -14.73
CA ASP A 48 -28.03 0.00 -15.59
C ASP A 48 -27.24 -1.07 -14.82
N LYS A 49 -27.57 -2.33 -15.13
CA LYS A 49 -26.94 -3.50 -14.54
C LYS A 49 -25.47 -3.65 -14.96
N ASP A 50 -25.12 -3.30 -16.17
CA ASP A 50 -23.76 -3.50 -16.69
C ASP A 50 -22.82 -2.47 -16.09
N MET A 51 -23.25 -1.23 -15.92
CA MET A 51 -22.52 -0.20 -15.17
C MET A 51 -22.31 -0.60 -13.71
N MET A 52 -23.34 -1.10 -13.03
CA MET A 52 -23.22 -1.58 -11.66
C MET A 52 -22.23 -2.75 -11.52
N LEU A 53 -22.27 -3.71 -12.45
CA LEU A 53 -21.34 -4.85 -12.47
C LEU A 53 -19.90 -4.40 -12.76
N ALA A 54 -19.69 -3.44 -13.65
CA ALA A 54 -18.38 -2.86 -13.94
C ALA A 54 -17.81 -2.16 -12.70
N TRP A 55 -18.62 -1.38 -12.00
CA TRP A 55 -18.25 -0.76 -10.73
C TRP A 55 -17.87 -1.82 -9.67
N ALA A 56 -18.70 -2.84 -9.47
CA ALA A 56 -18.45 -3.90 -8.49
C ALA A 56 -17.16 -4.68 -8.80
N LYS A 57 -16.86 -4.96 -10.08
CA LYS A 57 -15.61 -5.58 -10.53
C LYS A 57 -14.40 -4.67 -10.21
N ASN A 58 -14.54 -3.36 -10.43
CA ASN A 58 -13.49 -2.41 -10.11
C ASN A 58 -13.23 -2.33 -8.60
N GLU A 59 -14.28 -2.36 -7.77
CA GLU A 59 -14.12 -2.45 -6.31
C GLU A 59 -13.43 -3.76 -5.88
N ALA A 60 -13.80 -4.90 -6.47
CA ALA A 60 -13.13 -6.17 -6.18
C ALA A 60 -11.64 -6.15 -6.58
N ARG A 61 -11.29 -5.44 -7.68
CA ARG A 61 -9.89 -5.25 -8.09
C ARG A 61 -9.13 -4.40 -7.09
N LYS A 62 -9.69 -3.26 -6.66
CA LYS A 62 -9.07 -2.40 -5.63
C LYS A 62 -8.83 -3.16 -4.32
N GLU A 63 -9.83 -3.92 -3.85
CA GLU A 63 -9.68 -4.74 -2.64
C GLU A 63 -8.64 -5.86 -2.82
N THR A 64 -8.51 -6.42 -4.04
CA THR A 64 -7.46 -7.40 -4.34
C THR A 64 -6.06 -6.77 -4.28
N GLU A 65 -5.90 -5.59 -4.86
CA GLU A 65 -4.64 -4.85 -4.82
C GLU A 65 -4.23 -4.51 -3.39
N LEU A 66 -5.18 -3.98 -2.59
CA LEU A 66 -4.95 -3.68 -1.17
C LEU A 66 -4.61 -4.94 -0.36
N TYR A 67 -5.33 -6.04 -0.60
CA TYR A 67 -5.05 -7.32 0.06
C TYR A 67 -3.66 -7.86 -0.30
N ASN A 68 -3.28 -7.79 -1.58
CA ASN A 68 -1.98 -8.26 -2.04
C ASN A 68 -0.83 -7.39 -1.49
N GLN A 69 -1.02 -6.07 -1.41
CA GLN A 69 -0.06 -5.17 -0.78
C GLN A 69 0.13 -5.52 0.71
N LYS A 70 -0.96 -5.83 1.40
CA LYS A 70 -0.94 -6.14 2.84
C LYS A 70 -0.46 -7.55 3.17
N ASN A 71 -0.74 -8.54 2.31
CA ASN A 71 -0.50 -9.96 2.54
C ASN A 71 0.40 -10.60 1.46
N GLY A 72 1.09 -9.79 0.68
CA GLY A 72 1.99 -10.27 -0.37
C GLY A 72 3.09 -11.16 0.21
N LYS A 73 3.33 -12.31 -0.43
CA LYS A 73 4.47 -13.16 -0.11
C LYS A 73 5.62 -12.77 -1.02
N VAL A 74 6.76 -12.46 -0.44
CA VAL A 74 8.01 -12.30 -1.18
C VAL A 74 8.67 -13.67 -1.25
N SER A 75 8.88 -14.19 -2.46
CA SER A 75 9.62 -15.42 -2.71
C SER A 75 10.93 -15.07 -3.40
N ILE A 76 12.03 -15.62 -2.90
CA ILE A 76 13.35 -15.45 -3.48
C ILE A 76 13.82 -16.83 -3.89
N ASP A 77 14.06 -17.03 -5.19
CA ASP A 77 14.55 -18.27 -5.73
C ASP A 77 16.10 -18.29 -5.69
N PHE A 78 16.65 -19.29 -5.05
CA PHE A 78 18.09 -19.52 -4.99
C PHE A 78 18.45 -20.77 -5.78
N SER A 79 19.43 -20.63 -6.66
CA SER A 79 20.06 -21.77 -7.33
C SER A 79 21.40 -22.08 -6.64
N GLN A 80 21.53 -23.27 -6.05
CA GLN A 80 22.77 -23.68 -5.36
C GLN A 80 23.98 -23.78 -6.31
N GLY A 81 23.74 -24.01 -7.61
CA GLY A 81 24.80 -24.12 -8.63
C GLY A 81 25.14 -22.80 -9.33
N ALA A 82 24.44 -21.72 -9.05
CA ALA A 82 24.73 -20.45 -9.70
C ALA A 82 25.98 -19.79 -9.13
N ARG A 83 26.95 -19.46 -10.02
CA ARG A 83 28.09 -18.63 -9.63
C ARG A 83 27.69 -17.19 -9.46
N ILE A 84 28.19 -16.56 -8.39
CA ILE A 84 28.01 -15.12 -8.16
C ILE A 84 28.97 -14.39 -9.11
N ALA A 85 28.43 -13.47 -9.92
CA ALA A 85 29.26 -12.65 -10.79
C ALA A 85 30.13 -11.66 -9.98
N PRO A 86 31.31 -11.26 -10.46
CA PRO A 86 32.07 -10.20 -9.81
C PRO A 86 31.22 -8.94 -9.66
N ASN A 87 31.21 -8.33 -8.47
CA ASN A 87 30.40 -7.16 -8.10
C ASN A 87 28.89 -7.38 -8.02
N GLU A 88 28.40 -8.61 -8.11
CA GLU A 88 27.00 -8.92 -7.86
C GLU A 88 26.73 -8.91 -6.35
N GLN A 89 25.80 -8.07 -5.91
CA GLN A 89 25.37 -8.02 -4.52
C GLN A 89 24.28 -9.07 -4.28
N ARG A 90 24.51 -9.98 -3.32
CA ARG A 90 23.53 -11.01 -2.89
C ARG A 90 23.15 -10.90 -1.42
N LEU A 91 23.49 -9.78 -0.77
CA LEU A 91 23.03 -9.46 0.56
C LEU A 91 21.80 -8.55 0.46
N PHE A 92 20.67 -8.98 1.00
CA PHE A 92 19.43 -8.21 0.99
C PHE A 92 18.94 -7.95 2.40
N ASN A 93 18.61 -6.70 2.67
CA ASN A 93 17.91 -6.30 3.90
C ASN A 93 16.40 -6.46 3.68
N VAL A 94 15.78 -7.31 4.51
CA VAL A 94 14.34 -7.63 4.41
C VAL A 94 13.50 -7.00 5.52
N GLY A 95 14.12 -6.31 6.48
CA GLY A 95 13.44 -5.74 7.64
C GLY A 95 12.33 -4.74 7.28
N TYR A 96 12.46 -4.04 6.15
CA TYR A 96 11.46 -3.09 5.67
C TYR A 96 10.11 -3.74 5.31
N LEU A 97 10.06 -5.04 5.01
CA LEU A 97 8.84 -5.76 4.68
C LEU A 97 7.81 -5.70 5.82
N PHE A 98 8.27 -5.67 7.08
CA PHE A 98 7.39 -5.49 8.24
C PHE A 98 6.78 -4.08 8.30
N LEU A 99 7.42 -3.09 7.69
CA LEU A 99 6.94 -1.72 7.65
C LEU A 99 5.99 -1.45 6.46
N GLN A 100 6.03 -2.27 5.42
CA GLN A 100 5.21 -2.08 4.22
C GLN A 100 3.70 -2.13 4.52
N SER A 101 3.26 -3.02 5.41
CA SER A 101 1.85 -3.09 5.79
C SER A 101 1.39 -1.79 6.47
N LEU A 102 2.23 -1.25 7.35
CA LEU A 102 1.94 0.01 8.06
C LEU A 102 1.89 1.20 7.08
N VAL A 103 2.83 1.28 6.15
CA VAL A 103 2.85 2.30 5.09
C VAL A 103 1.57 2.25 4.25
N THR A 104 1.11 1.04 3.93
CA THR A 104 -0.14 0.82 3.19
C THR A 104 -1.36 1.22 4.00
N GLU A 105 -1.41 0.88 5.29
CA GLU A 105 -2.51 1.26 6.19
C GLU A 105 -2.59 2.77 6.38
N LEU A 106 -1.45 3.45 6.47
CA LEU A 106 -1.34 4.91 6.54
C LEU A 106 -1.62 5.60 5.20
N ARG A 107 -1.84 4.84 4.11
CA ARG A 107 -2.20 5.34 2.78
C ARG A 107 -1.21 6.37 2.21
N LEU A 108 0.10 6.16 2.44
CA LEU A 108 1.13 7.06 1.92
C LEU A 108 1.09 7.20 0.39
N ASP A 109 0.66 6.16 -0.32
CA ASP A 109 0.46 6.18 -1.77
C ASP A 109 -0.58 7.23 -2.21
N LYS A 110 -1.67 7.39 -1.46
CA LYS A 110 -2.70 8.39 -1.74
C LYS A 110 -2.21 9.81 -1.44
N ILE A 111 -1.49 9.98 -0.33
CA ILE A 111 -0.87 11.26 0.04
C ILE A 111 0.08 11.70 -1.08
N CYS A 112 1.00 10.84 -1.51
CA CYS A 112 1.95 11.15 -2.59
C CYS A 112 1.26 11.41 -3.93
N ARG A 113 0.18 10.71 -4.26
CA ARG A 113 -0.63 11.00 -5.47
C ARG A 113 -1.29 12.37 -5.41
N SER A 114 -1.80 12.77 -4.25
CA SER A 114 -2.37 14.11 -4.05
C SER A 114 -1.33 15.20 -4.24
N ILE A 115 -0.12 15.01 -3.69
CA ILE A 115 1.02 15.93 -3.87
C ILE A 115 1.41 16.02 -5.35
N LYS A 116 1.47 14.89 -6.06
CA LYS A 116 1.80 14.85 -7.49
C LYS A 116 0.85 15.69 -8.34
N GLY A 117 -0.40 15.82 -7.93
CA GLY A 117 -1.38 16.69 -8.61
C GLY A 117 -1.07 18.18 -8.50
N ARG A 118 -0.29 18.61 -7.51
CA ARG A 118 0.08 20.00 -7.23
C ARG A 118 1.48 20.38 -7.70
N HIS A 119 2.34 19.37 -7.92
CA HIS A 119 3.77 19.56 -8.28
C HIS A 119 4.12 18.87 -9.60
N LYS A 120 5.06 19.47 -10.34
CA LYS A 120 5.57 18.91 -11.60
C LYS A 120 6.93 18.23 -11.36
N TYR A 121 6.93 16.91 -11.21
CA TYR A 121 8.14 16.08 -11.14
C TYR A 121 7.90 14.71 -11.81
N LEU A 122 8.98 14.06 -12.24
CA LEU A 122 8.92 12.77 -12.96
C LEU A 122 9.28 11.57 -12.08
N TYR A 123 9.98 11.79 -10.96
CA TYR A 123 10.38 10.71 -10.04
C TYR A 123 9.19 10.16 -9.24
N ASP A 124 9.36 8.97 -8.70
CA ASP A 124 8.37 8.36 -7.81
C ASP A 124 8.55 8.87 -6.37
N LEU A 125 7.75 9.89 -6.00
CA LEU A 125 7.78 10.47 -4.66
C LEU A 125 7.41 9.45 -3.58
N HIS A 126 6.47 8.53 -3.87
CA HIS A 126 6.06 7.51 -2.92
C HIS A 126 7.22 6.56 -2.61
N ALA A 127 7.90 6.04 -3.63
CA ALA A 127 9.07 5.18 -3.44
C ALA A 127 10.18 5.89 -2.64
N ILE A 128 10.48 7.16 -2.98
CA ILE A 128 11.50 7.94 -2.26
C ILE A 128 11.10 8.13 -0.78
N LEU A 129 9.87 8.53 -0.50
CA LEU A 129 9.40 8.77 0.86
C LEU A 129 9.43 7.49 1.69
N THR A 130 8.92 6.37 1.16
CA THR A 130 8.89 5.08 1.87
C THR A 130 10.29 4.56 2.15
N ASP A 131 11.19 4.63 1.17
CA ASP A 131 12.58 4.21 1.35
C ASP A 131 13.32 5.05 2.39
N LEU A 132 13.08 6.37 2.41
CA LEU A 132 13.65 7.25 3.44
C LEU A 132 13.10 6.92 4.83
N ILE A 133 11.83 6.56 4.95
CA ILE A 133 11.22 6.10 6.21
C ILE A 133 11.84 4.78 6.64
N TYR A 134 11.96 3.80 5.74
CA TYR A 134 12.57 2.51 6.03
C TYR A 134 14.03 2.66 6.48
N ALA A 135 14.82 3.43 5.73
CA ALA A 135 16.20 3.71 6.09
C ALA A 135 16.31 4.44 7.44
N ARG A 136 15.40 5.39 7.73
CA ARG A 136 15.42 6.13 8.99
C ARG A 136 15.15 5.24 10.20
N ILE A 137 14.30 4.22 10.05
CA ILE A 137 13.95 3.28 11.13
C ILE A 137 15.00 2.19 11.27
N LEU A 138 15.45 1.61 10.17
CA LEU A 138 16.28 0.41 10.16
C LEU A 138 17.79 0.71 10.17
N HIS A 139 18.19 1.84 9.59
CA HIS A 139 19.60 2.25 9.47
C HIS A 139 19.72 3.79 9.50
N PRO A 140 19.51 4.44 10.68
CA PRO A 140 19.57 5.90 10.81
C PRO A 140 20.92 6.46 10.38
N SER A 141 20.91 7.26 9.30
CA SER A 141 22.14 7.76 8.68
C SER A 141 21.88 9.04 7.86
N SER A 142 22.91 9.56 7.17
CA SER A 142 22.77 10.68 6.23
C SER A 142 21.90 10.28 5.04
N LYS A 143 21.33 11.26 4.31
CA LYS A 143 20.50 10.99 3.11
C LYS A 143 21.25 10.21 2.03
N ARG A 144 22.55 10.49 1.87
CA ARG A 144 23.41 9.76 0.94
C ARG A 144 23.58 8.30 1.37
N GLU A 145 23.82 8.05 2.63
CA GLU A 145 23.97 6.70 3.17
C GLU A 145 22.64 5.95 3.19
N SER A 146 21.54 6.64 3.54
CA SER A 146 20.18 6.07 3.43
C SER A 146 19.89 5.58 2.01
N TYR A 147 20.25 6.37 0.97
CA TYR A 147 20.11 5.95 -0.41
C TYR A 147 20.99 4.73 -0.76
N ALA A 148 22.23 4.69 -0.25
CA ALA A 148 23.11 3.52 -0.43
C ALA A 148 22.52 2.28 0.26
N TYR A 149 22.00 2.43 1.49
CA TYR A 149 21.29 1.37 2.20
C TYR A 149 20.08 0.84 1.43
N CYS A 150 19.26 1.73 0.85
CA CYS A 150 18.08 1.32 0.08
C CYS A 150 18.43 0.43 -1.13
N LYS A 151 19.63 0.56 -1.70
CA LYS A 151 20.12 -0.33 -2.77
C LYS A 151 20.29 -1.79 -2.32
N THR A 152 20.34 -2.04 -1.02
CA THR A 152 20.47 -3.39 -0.44
C THR A 152 19.11 -4.01 -0.11
N LEU A 153 18.00 -3.30 -0.36
CA LEU A 153 16.65 -3.85 -0.21
C LEU A 153 16.34 -4.82 -1.36
N LEU A 154 15.36 -5.70 -1.17
CA LEU A 154 14.90 -6.61 -2.23
C LEU A 154 14.36 -5.86 -3.46
N GLU A 155 13.78 -4.69 -3.22
CA GLU A 155 13.26 -3.78 -4.25
C GLU A 155 14.15 -2.54 -4.29
N PRO A 156 15.27 -2.57 -5.03
CA PRO A 156 16.21 -1.45 -5.04
C PRO A 156 15.61 -0.21 -5.69
N PRO A 157 16.05 1.00 -5.29
CA PRO A 157 15.57 2.27 -5.84
C PRO A 157 15.69 2.34 -7.35
N LYS A 158 14.60 2.76 -8.02
CA LYS A 158 14.56 3.08 -9.47
C LYS A 158 14.72 4.56 -9.75
N TYR A 159 15.14 5.33 -8.78
CA TYR A 159 15.37 6.78 -8.83
C TYR A 159 16.83 7.08 -8.45
N SER A 160 17.29 8.29 -8.78
CA SER A 160 18.67 8.73 -8.47
C SER A 160 18.78 9.40 -7.09
N LEU A 161 20.02 9.51 -6.58
CA LEU A 161 20.28 10.30 -5.37
C LEU A 161 19.88 11.79 -5.56
N GLN A 162 20.00 12.32 -6.77
CA GLN A 162 19.58 13.70 -7.06
C GLN A 162 18.06 13.86 -6.92
N ASP A 163 17.28 12.84 -7.30
CA ASP A 163 15.83 12.86 -7.14
C ASP A 163 15.44 12.82 -5.65
N VAL A 164 16.23 12.15 -4.80
CA VAL A 164 16.04 12.20 -3.33
C VAL A 164 16.12 13.65 -2.85
N TYR A 165 17.17 14.40 -3.23
CA TYR A 165 17.30 15.79 -2.79
C TYR A 165 16.20 16.70 -3.34
N ARG A 166 15.77 16.50 -4.59
CA ARG A 166 14.62 17.22 -5.17
C ARG A 166 13.32 16.90 -4.44
N ALA A 167 13.12 15.61 -4.11
CA ALA A 167 11.94 15.17 -3.37
C ALA A 167 11.87 15.78 -1.97
N LEU A 168 13.01 15.96 -1.28
CA LEU A 168 13.05 16.59 0.04
C LEU A 168 12.50 18.02 0.02
N SER A 169 12.70 18.80 -1.03
CA SER A 169 12.12 20.15 -1.16
C SER A 169 10.60 20.07 -1.25
N VAL A 170 10.06 19.18 -2.10
CA VAL A 170 8.61 18.96 -2.22
C VAL A 170 8.01 18.47 -0.91
N LEU A 171 8.69 17.52 -0.23
CA LEU A 171 8.22 16.99 1.06
C LEU A 171 8.23 18.06 2.16
N ALA A 172 9.19 18.99 2.13
CA ALA A 172 9.23 20.11 3.07
C ALA A 172 8.09 21.11 2.84
N GLU A 173 7.80 21.45 1.59
CA GLU A 173 6.68 22.32 1.21
C GLU A 173 5.32 21.73 1.59
N GLU A 174 5.17 20.41 1.48
CA GLU A 174 3.93 19.68 1.78
C GLU A 174 3.87 19.08 3.20
N SER A 175 4.80 19.47 4.07
CA SER A 175 4.97 18.89 5.40
C SER A 175 3.68 18.91 6.23
N ASP A 176 2.99 20.03 6.29
CA ASP A 176 1.75 20.19 7.07
C ASP A 176 0.61 19.31 6.53
N PHE A 177 0.50 19.24 5.20
CA PHE A 177 -0.45 18.37 4.53
C PHE A 177 -0.16 16.90 4.83
N ILE A 178 1.10 16.47 4.70
CA ILE A 178 1.52 15.10 4.97
C ILE A 178 1.22 14.73 6.43
N GLN A 179 1.57 15.59 7.39
CA GLN A 179 1.33 15.36 8.81
C GLN A 179 -0.16 15.26 9.14
N SER A 180 -0.99 16.14 8.58
CA SER A 180 -2.43 16.14 8.76
C SER A 180 -3.06 14.84 8.24
N GLU A 181 -2.73 14.44 7.02
CA GLU A 181 -3.24 13.22 6.42
C GLU A 181 -2.78 11.95 7.17
N LEU A 182 -1.51 11.90 7.59
CA LEU A 182 -1.00 10.80 8.40
C LEU A 182 -1.68 10.73 9.76
N TYR A 183 -1.92 11.88 10.40
CA TYR A 183 -2.66 11.93 11.66
C TYR A 183 -4.07 11.36 11.48
N GLN A 184 -4.80 11.78 10.45
CA GLN A 184 -6.15 11.27 10.17
C GLN A 184 -6.13 9.77 9.87
N ASN A 185 -5.23 9.31 8.99
CA ASN A 185 -5.12 7.90 8.59
C ASN A 185 -4.70 7.02 9.78
N SER A 186 -3.85 7.50 10.69
CA SER A 186 -3.42 6.74 11.86
C SER A 186 -4.56 6.39 12.83
N ASN A 187 -5.67 7.14 12.83
CA ASN A 187 -6.85 6.81 13.65
C ASN A 187 -7.58 5.55 13.13
N PHE A 188 -7.40 5.18 11.85
CA PHE A 188 -7.93 3.92 11.31
C PHE A 188 -7.04 2.73 11.69
N VAL A 189 -5.75 2.96 11.90
CA VAL A 189 -4.80 1.91 12.34
C VAL A 189 -4.97 1.63 13.83
N HIS A 190 -5.02 2.70 14.63
CA HIS A 190 -5.23 2.61 16.08
C HIS A 190 -6.00 3.83 16.60
N PRO A 191 -7.20 3.63 17.20
CA PRO A 191 -7.99 4.73 17.74
C PRO A 191 -7.26 5.41 18.91
N ARG A 192 -7.13 6.72 18.85
CA ARG A 192 -6.42 7.51 19.87
C ARG A 192 -7.34 7.98 20.99
N ASN A 193 -6.82 7.99 22.22
CA ASN A 193 -7.48 8.67 23.33
C ASN A 193 -7.24 10.18 23.20
N LYS A 194 -8.28 10.92 22.81
CA LYS A 194 -8.22 12.39 22.63
C LYS A 194 -8.36 13.17 23.93
N LYS A 195 -8.52 12.51 25.08
CA LYS A 195 -8.70 13.17 26.39
C LYS A 195 -7.38 13.65 27.00
N ILE A 196 -6.26 13.09 26.53
CA ILE A 196 -4.91 13.41 27.06
C ILE A 196 -4.06 13.86 25.90
N LEU A 197 -3.49 15.07 26.01
CA LEU A 197 -2.52 15.62 25.08
C LEU A 197 -1.18 15.74 25.81
N TYR A 198 -0.15 15.07 25.28
CA TYR A 198 1.23 15.25 25.72
C TYR A 198 1.86 16.31 24.84
N TYR A 199 2.43 17.33 25.48
CA TYR A 199 3.17 18.37 24.80
C TYR A 199 4.63 18.28 25.21
N ASP A 200 5.52 18.06 24.25
CA ASP A 200 6.97 18.04 24.44
C ASP A 200 7.56 19.35 23.92
N CYS A 201 8.20 20.09 24.79
CA CYS A 201 8.93 21.32 24.44
C CYS A 201 10.40 20.98 24.29
N THR A 202 10.93 21.01 23.08
CA THR A 202 12.38 21.06 22.85
C THR A 202 12.87 22.47 23.10
N ASN A 203 13.76 22.64 24.08
CA ASN A 203 14.51 23.85 24.29
C ASN A 203 15.58 24.01 23.23
#